data_4a84156c3e248736b0ef330899b99be7
#
_entry.id   4a84156c3e248736b0ef330899b99be7
#
_cell.length_a   1.000
_cell.length_b   1.000
_cell.length_c   1.000
_cell.angle_alpha   90.00
_cell.angle_beta   90.00
_cell.angle_gamma   90.00
#
_symmetry.space_group_name_H-M   'P 1'
#
loop_
_entity.id
_entity.type
_entity.pdbx_description
1 polymer ?
#
loop_
_entity_poly.entity_id
_entity_poly.type
_entity_poly.pdbx_seq_one_letter_code
_entity_poly.pdbx_strand_id
1 'polypeptide(L)'
;MAWSVTPAGVISSFGLAPAACDERPIGDALIARDRHPAYLADKGYASVPWEQHWRNSYGALVAATPKTATRRAWPEAACRWAAGHRQIVEQVLAQLKDLFALERHRAKTLGGLLARLAATVVAFTAGEWLNLHLGRPLRHLADLLI
;
A
#
# COMPACT_ATOMS: atom_id res chain seq x y z
N MET A 1 -2.43 9.88 -2.30
CA MET A 1 -1.44 8.85 -2.71
C MET A 1 -1.88 7.51 -2.14
N ALA A 2 -1.99 6.47 -2.94
CA ALA A 2 -2.36 5.13 -2.51
C ALA A 2 -1.24 4.14 -2.85
N TRP A 3 -1.08 3.11 -2.03
CA TRP A 3 -0.04 2.09 -2.13
C TRP A 3 -0.68 0.71 -1.97
N SER A 4 -0.25 -0.24 -2.81
CA SER A 4 -0.50 -1.66 -2.62
C SER A 4 0.80 -2.34 -2.20
N VAL A 5 0.77 -3.03 -1.06
CA VAL A 5 1.94 -3.67 -0.45
C VAL A 5 1.60 -5.12 -0.16
N THR A 6 2.47 -6.04 -0.52
CA THR A 6 2.32 -7.46 -0.21
C THR A 6 2.54 -7.75 1.28
N PRO A 7 2.08 -8.88 1.81
CA PRO A 7 2.39 -9.29 3.19
C PRO A 7 3.89 -9.39 3.50
N ALA A 8 4.72 -9.59 2.48
CA ALA A 8 6.19 -9.57 2.62
C ALA A 8 6.78 -8.16 2.70
N GLY A 9 5.99 -7.11 2.45
CA GLY A 9 6.46 -5.72 2.45
C GLY A 9 6.89 -5.21 1.07
N VAL A 10 6.69 -5.96 0.00
CA VAL A 10 7.02 -5.53 -1.36
C VAL A 10 5.91 -4.63 -1.89
N ILE A 11 6.28 -3.49 -2.47
CA ILE A 11 5.33 -2.58 -3.13
C ILE A 11 4.95 -3.18 -4.48
N SER A 12 3.68 -3.55 -4.66
CA SER A 12 3.16 -4.07 -5.93
C SER A 12 2.73 -2.96 -6.87
N SER A 13 2.10 -1.92 -6.34
CA SER A 13 1.69 -0.77 -7.13
C SER A 13 1.51 0.49 -6.29
N PHE A 14 1.50 1.64 -6.94
CA PHE A 14 1.17 2.92 -6.32
C PHE A 14 0.40 3.82 -7.28
N GLY A 15 -0.35 4.76 -6.71
CA GLY A 15 -1.10 5.72 -7.48
C GLY A 15 -1.15 7.10 -6.81
N LEU A 16 -1.31 8.12 -7.65
CA LEU A 16 -1.45 9.52 -7.23
C LEU A 16 -2.83 10.02 -7.55
N ALA A 17 -3.42 10.74 -6.60
CA ALA A 17 -4.60 11.56 -6.81
C ALA A 17 -4.47 12.85 -6.01
N PRO A 18 -5.17 13.93 -6.38
CA PRO A 18 -5.28 15.12 -5.55
C PRO A 18 -5.78 14.77 -4.15
N ALA A 19 -5.28 15.48 -3.13
CA ALA A 19 -5.59 15.17 -1.73
C ALA A 19 -7.10 15.30 -1.39
N ALA A 20 -7.84 16.10 -2.15
CA ALA A 20 -9.28 16.28 -1.96
C ALA A 20 -10.15 15.23 -2.67
N CYS A 21 -9.55 14.31 -3.45
CA CYS A 21 -10.30 13.27 -4.15
C CYS A 21 -10.60 12.08 -3.23
N ASP A 22 -11.72 11.40 -3.54
CA ASP A 22 -12.04 10.11 -2.94
C ASP A 22 -10.89 9.10 -3.23
N GLU A 23 -10.53 8.31 -2.23
CA GLU A 23 -9.46 7.32 -2.35
C GLU A 23 -9.89 6.07 -3.12
N ARG A 24 -11.18 5.78 -3.21
CA ARG A 24 -11.72 4.57 -3.83
C ARG A 24 -11.46 4.45 -5.33
N PRO A 25 -11.59 5.51 -6.15
CA PRO A 25 -11.21 5.44 -7.57
C PRO A 25 -9.73 5.12 -7.81
N ILE A 26 -8.83 5.59 -6.93
CA ILE A 26 -7.42 5.27 -7.05
C ILE A 26 -7.16 3.81 -6.62
N GLY A 27 -7.85 3.34 -5.57
CA GLY A 27 -7.84 1.92 -5.18
C GLY A 27 -8.36 1.01 -6.29
N ASP A 28 -9.43 1.42 -6.97
CA ASP A 28 -9.98 0.71 -8.12
C ASP A 28 -8.94 0.53 -9.24
N ALA A 29 -8.24 1.60 -9.59
CA ALA A 29 -7.17 1.55 -10.60
C ALA A 29 -6.00 0.62 -10.18
N LEU A 30 -5.64 0.58 -8.90
CA LEU A 30 -4.63 -0.34 -8.38
C LEU A 30 -5.10 -1.79 -8.44
N ILE A 31 -6.33 -2.08 -8.00
CA ILE A 31 -6.92 -3.42 -8.03
C ILE A 31 -7.05 -3.94 -9.47
N ALA A 32 -7.51 -3.08 -10.40
CA ALA A 32 -7.63 -3.41 -11.81
C ALA A 32 -6.29 -3.80 -12.44
N ARG A 33 -5.20 -3.18 -11.99
CA ARG A 33 -3.84 -3.44 -12.45
C ARG A 33 -3.23 -4.69 -11.82
N ASP A 34 -3.28 -4.80 -10.50
CA ASP A 34 -2.61 -5.87 -9.73
C ASP A 34 -3.34 -7.20 -9.80
N ARG A 35 -4.66 -7.17 -9.86
CA ARG A 35 -5.56 -8.33 -9.95
C ARG A 35 -5.30 -9.42 -8.91
N HIS A 36 -4.99 -9.03 -7.68
CA HIS A 36 -4.93 -9.99 -6.58
C HIS A 36 -6.33 -10.40 -6.14
N PRO A 37 -6.51 -11.65 -5.66
CA PRO A 37 -7.82 -12.14 -5.25
C PRO A 37 -8.35 -11.49 -3.97
N ALA A 38 -7.47 -10.94 -3.13
CA ALA A 38 -7.85 -10.32 -1.86
C ALA A 38 -6.97 -9.13 -1.49
N TYR A 39 -7.59 -8.11 -0.92
CA TYR A 39 -6.94 -6.91 -0.41
C TYR A 39 -7.42 -6.60 0.99
N LEU A 40 -6.51 -6.22 1.87
CA LEU A 40 -6.82 -5.56 3.13
C LEU A 40 -6.70 -4.05 2.90
N ALA A 41 -7.76 -3.31 3.19
CA ALA A 41 -7.81 -1.87 2.95
C ALA A 41 -8.14 -1.09 4.22
N ASP A 42 -7.77 0.19 4.23
CA ASP A 42 -8.14 1.10 5.32
C ASP A 42 -9.66 1.40 5.29
N LYS A 43 -10.16 1.91 6.41
CA LYS A 43 -11.58 2.27 6.62
C LYS A 43 -12.14 3.25 5.56
N GLY A 44 -11.29 4.03 4.90
CA GLY A 44 -11.66 4.92 3.80
C GLY A 44 -12.25 4.17 2.60
N TYR A 45 -11.85 2.92 2.41
CA TYR A 45 -12.32 2.06 1.32
C TYR A 45 -13.64 1.33 1.65
N ALA A 46 -14.12 1.35 2.89
CA ALA A 46 -15.35 0.67 3.30
C ALA A 46 -16.56 1.25 2.59
N SER A 47 -17.12 0.51 1.63
CA SER A 47 -18.29 0.90 0.84
C SER A 47 -18.91 -0.31 0.16
N VAL A 48 -20.16 -0.59 0.46
CA VAL A 48 -20.88 -1.75 -0.13
C VAL A 48 -20.90 -1.71 -1.66
N PRO A 49 -21.24 -0.57 -2.31
CA PRO A 49 -21.23 -0.49 -3.77
C PRO A 49 -19.84 -0.76 -4.37
N TRP A 50 -18.78 -0.24 -3.77
CA TRP A 50 -17.41 -0.45 -4.24
C TRP A 50 -16.92 -1.88 -4.00
N GLU A 51 -17.24 -2.49 -2.86
CA GLU A 51 -16.93 -3.89 -2.58
C GLU A 51 -17.59 -4.83 -3.59
N GLN A 52 -18.85 -4.54 -3.97
CA GLN A 52 -19.55 -5.28 -5.02
C GLN A 52 -18.94 -5.06 -6.41
N HIS A 53 -18.59 -3.80 -6.74
CA HIS A 53 -17.92 -3.48 -7.99
C HIS A 53 -16.60 -4.25 -8.13
N TRP A 54 -15.70 -4.21 -7.15
CA TRP A 54 -14.42 -4.92 -7.19
C TRP A 54 -14.58 -6.43 -7.30
N ARG A 55 -15.55 -6.98 -6.60
CA ARG A 55 -15.87 -8.41 -6.71
C ARG A 55 -16.38 -8.80 -8.10
N ASN A 56 -17.29 -8.01 -8.66
CA ASN A 56 -17.91 -8.32 -9.94
C ASN A 56 -16.98 -8.06 -11.13
N SER A 57 -16.20 -6.97 -11.08
CA SER A 57 -15.34 -6.55 -12.19
C SER A 57 -13.98 -7.23 -12.20
N TYR A 58 -13.43 -7.54 -11.01
CA TYR A 58 -12.05 -8.06 -10.89
C TYR A 58 -11.95 -9.37 -10.14
N GLY A 59 -13.04 -9.89 -9.59
CA GLY A 59 -13.02 -11.06 -8.71
C GLY A 59 -12.32 -10.80 -7.36
N ALA A 60 -12.07 -9.54 -7.03
CA ALA A 60 -11.29 -9.16 -5.87
C ALA A 60 -12.15 -9.00 -4.61
N LEU A 61 -11.74 -9.64 -3.52
CA LEU A 61 -12.29 -9.41 -2.20
C LEU A 61 -11.54 -8.28 -1.51
N VAL A 62 -12.17 -7.12 -1.32
CA VAL A 62 -11.59 -6.01 -0.58
C VAL A 62 -12.18 -5.98 0.83
N ALA A 63 -11.35 -6.33 1.80
CA ALA A 63 -11.69 -6.31 3.22
C ALA A 63 -11.26 -4.98 3.83
N ALA A 64 -12.14 -3.99 3.84
CA ALA A 64 -11.88 -2.71 4.49
C ALA A 64 -12.22 -2.78 5.99
N THR A 65 -11.33 -2.24 6.83
CA THR A 65 -11.58 -2.19 8.28
C THR A 65 -12.86 -1.42 8.57
N PRO A 66 -13.79 -1.98 9.36
CA PRO A 66 -15.08 -1.33 9.61
C PRO A 66 -14.89 0.00 10.35
N LYS A 67 -15.73 0.98 10.03
CA LYS A 67 -15.82 2.22 10.81
C LYS A 67 -16.39 1.86 12.21
N THR A 68 -15.82 2.43 13.26
CA THR A 68 -16.31 2.29 14.63
C THR A 68 -17.81 2.62 14.66
N ALA A 69 -18.67 1.73 15.15
CA ALA A 69 -20.13 1.86 15.21
C ALA A 69 -20.91 1.31 13.97
N THR A 70 -20.36 0.44 13.17
CA THR A 70 -21.13 -0.21 12.12
C THR A 70 -21.65 -1.59 12.56
N ARG A 71 -22.85 -2.00 12.06
CA ARG A 71 -23.42 -3.36 12.27
C ARG A 71 -22.52 -4.49 11.71
N ARG A 72 -21.43 -4.16 11.02
CA ARG A 72 -20.44 -5.07 10.43
C ARG A 72 -19.14 -5.11 11.23
N ALA A 73 -19.23 -5.08 12.56
CA ALA A 73 -18.04 -5.23 13.41
C ALA A 73 -17.35 -6.57 13.11
N TRP A 74 -16.04 -6.51 12.90
CA TRP A 74 -15.25 -7.72 12.76
C TRP A 74 -14.99 -8.36 14.13
N PRO A 75 -14.84 -9.69 14.19
CA PRO A 75 -14.36 -10.34 15.39
C PRO A 75 -13.01 -9.74 15.83
N GLU A 76 -12.75 -9.71 17.13
CA GLU A 76 -11.53 -9.12 17.70
C GLU A 76 -10.24 -9.74 17.11
N ALA A 77 -10.24 -11.05 16.87
CA ALA A 77 -9.13 -11.74 16.24
C ALA A 77 -8.85 -11.22 14.82
N ALA A 78 -9.89 -10.93 14.02
CA ALA A 78 -9.75 -10.36 12.69
C ALA A 78 -9.24 -8.91 12.75
N CYS A 79 -9.69 -8.13 13.74
CA CYS A 79 -9.19 -6.77 13.96
C CYS A 79 -7.69 -6.78 14.31
N ARG A 80 -7.25 -7.68 15.20
CA ARG A 80 -5.82 -7.84 15.56
C ARG A 80 -4.99 -8.28 14.37
N TRP A 81 -5.48 -9.23 13.60
CA TRP A 81 -4.81 -9.68 12.38
C TRP A 81 -4.64 -8.54 11.36
N ALA A 82 -5.70 -7.77 11.11
CA ALA A 82 -5.67 -6.61 10.22
C ALA A 82 -4.71 -5.52 10.71
N ALA A 83 -4.69 -5.25 12.02
CA ALA A 83 -3.77 -4.29 12.62
C ALA A 83 -2.30 -4.70 12.41
N GLY A 84 -1.97 -5.98 12.56
CA GLY A 84 -0.62 -6.49 12.31
C GLY A 84 -0.19 -6.31 10.84
N HIS A 85 -1.09 -6.55 9.89
CA HIS A 85 -0.80 -6.33 8.46
C HIS A 85 -0.69 -4.85 8.10
N ARG A 86 -1.45 -3.97 8.77
CA ARG A 86 -1.31 -2.53 8.60
C ARG A 86 0.06 -2.02 9.01
N GLN A 87 0.65 -2.56 10.09
CA GLN A 87 2.01 -2.22 10.50
C GLN A 87 3.05 -2.46 9.40
N ILE A 88 2.84 -3.46 8.54
CA ILE A 88 3.73 -3.73 7.39
C ILE A 88 3.74 -2.52 6.43
N VAL A 89 2.56 -2.02 6.08
CA VAL A 89 2.43 -0.84 5.21
C VAL A 89 3.06 0.39 5.87
N GLU A 90 2.80 0.60 7.16
CA GLU A 90 3.36 1.71 7.92
C GLU A 90 4.90 1.65 7.98
N GLN A 91 5.49 0.46 8.18
CA GLN A 91 6.94 0.26 8.14
C GLN A 91 7.55 0.55 6.76
N VAL A 92 6.90 0.07 5.69
CA VAL A 92 7.34 0.36 4.32
C VAL A 92 7.31 1.85 4.04
N LEU A 93 6.22 2.53 4.40
CA LEU A 93 6.09 3.98 4.21
C LEU A 93 7.08 4.76 5.06
N ALA A 94 7.36 4.33 6.30
CA ALA A 94 8.39 4.94 7.14
C ALA A 94 9.78 4.86 6.47
N GLN A 95 10.18 3.69 5.98
CA GLN A 95 11.45 3.53 5.26
C GLN A 95 11.52 4.39 3.99
N LEU A 96 10.44 4.47 3.21
CA LEU A 96 10.38 5.35 2.04
C LEU A 96 10.56 6.83 2.41
N LYS A 97 10.03 7.26 3.55
CA LYS A 97 10.20 8.63 4.05
C LYS A 97 11.61 8.89 4.57
N ASP A 98 12.13 7.99 5.38
CA ASP A 98 13.37 8.19 6.13
C ASP A 98 14.61 7.95 5.25
N LEU A 99 14.64 6.86 4.47
CA LEU A 99 15.80 6.48 3.67
C LEU A 99 15.78 7.08 2.26
N PHE A 100 14.59 7.26 1.68
CA PHE A 100 14.45 7.73 0.30
C PHE A 100 13.86 9.13 0.17
N ALA A 101 13.66 9.83 1.29
CA ALA A 101 13.15 11.20 1.34
C ALA A 101 11.84 11.39 0.53
N LEU A 102 10.90 10.43 0.63
CA LEU A 102 9.65 10.40 -0.13
C LEU A 102 8.87 11.73 -0.04
N GLU A 103 8.85 12.37 1.13
CA GLU A 103 8.17 13.66 1.34
C GLU A 103 8.96 14.87 0.85
N ARG A 104 10.27 14.72 0.62
CA ARG A 104 11.17 15.80 0.18
C ARG A 104 11.55 15.66 -1.30
N HIS A 105 10.62 15.23 -2.12
CA HIS A 105 10.87 14.92 -3.54
C HIS A 105 11.31 16.11 -4.38
N ARG A 106 11.12 17.38 -3.95
CA ARG A 106 11.48 18.65 -4.66
C ARG A 106 11.02 18.70 -6.12
N ALA A 107 10.06 17.90 -6.52
CA ALA A 107 9.54 17.88 -7.87
C ALA A 107 8.67 19.13 -8.11
N LYS A 108 8.90 19.80 -9.25
CA LYS A 108 8.14 20.99 -9.65
C LYS A 108 7.04 20.68 -10.66
N THR A 109 7.03 19.48 -11.21
CA THR A 109 6.04 19.02 -12.20
C THR A 109 5.50 17.66 -11.81
N LEU A 110 4.30 17.30 -12.30
CA LEU A 110 3.71 15.99 -12.08
C LEU A 110 4.59 14.86 -12.66
N GLY A 111 5.15 15.06 -13.87
CA GLY A 111 6.06 14.09 -14.48
C GLY A 111 7.32 13.88 -13.63
N GLY A 112 7.91 14.96 -13.11
CA GLY A 112 9.06 14.88 -12.21
C GLY A 112 8.72 14.19 -10.89
N LEU A 113 7.50 14.38 -10.35
CA LEU A 113 7.03 13.67 -9.17
C LEU A 113 6.89 12.18 -9.44
N LEU A 114 6.23 11.80 -10.53
CA LEU A 114 6.05 10.40 -10.91
C LEU A 114 7.39 9.69 -11.14
N ALA A 115 8.32 10.32 -11.85
CA ALA A 115 9.65 9.77 -12.09
C ALA A 115 10.41 9.54 -10.76
N ARG A 116 10.36 10.48 -9.82
CA ARG A 116 10.97 10.30 -8.49
C ARG A 116 10.33 9.20 -7.68
N LEU A 117 9.00 9.13 -7.65
CA LEU A 117 8.29 8.05 -6.97
C LEU A 117 8.62 6.69 -7.56
N ALA A 118 8.64 6.56 -8.89
CA ALA A 118 9.02 5.33 -9.57
C ALA A 118 10.46 4.92 -9.22
N ALA A 119 11.43 5.86 -9.27
CA ALA A 119 12.80 5.60 -8.88
C ALA A 119 12.92 5.16 -7.41
N THR A 120 12.18 5.79 -6.50
CA THR A 120 12.13 5.42 -5.08
C THR A 120 11.60 4.00 -4.89
N VAL A 121 10.50 3.63 -5.57
CA VAL A 121 9.93 2.27 -5.51
C VAL A 121 10.92 1.25 -6.06
N VAL A 122 11.58 1.53 -7.18
CA VAL A 122 12.60 0.64 -7.76
C VAL A 122 13.78 0.45 -6.80
N ALA A 123 14.30 1.52 -6.23
CA ALA A 123 15.41 1.45 -5.28
C ALA A 123 15.03 0.67 -4.01
N PHE A 124 13.84 0.91 -3.46
CA PHE A 124 13.30 0.14 -2.33
C PHE A 124 13.20 -1.35 -2.67
N THR A 125 12.57 -1.68 -3.81
CA THR A 125 12.39 -3.08 -4.25
C THR A 125 13.72 -3.78 -4.50
N ALA A 126 14.70 -3.07 -5.09
CA ALA A 126 16.06 -3.60 -5.29
C ALA A 126 16.76 -3.88 -3.96
N GLY A 127 16.59 -3.01 -2.95
CA GLY A 127 17.11 -3.23 -1.60
C GLY A 127 16.48 -4.45 -0.92
N GLU A 128 15.17 -4.61 -1.02
CA GLU A 128 14.47 -5.80 -0.52
C GLU A 128 14.94 -7.08 -1.22
N TRP A 129 15.13 -7.03 -2.53
CA TRP A 129 15.68 -8.13 -3.32
C TRP A 129 17.11 -8.51 -2.87
N LEU A 130 17.96 -7.51 -2.63
CA LEU A 130 19.32 -7.73 -2.10
C LEU A 130 19.28 -8.37 -0.71
N ASN A 131 18.43 -7.87 0.19
CA ASN A 131 18.28 -8.48 1.53
C ASN A 131 17.86 -9.93 1.42
N LEU A 132 16.92 -10.27 0.54
CA LEU A 132 16.50 -11.63 0.30
C LEU A 132 17.66 -12.53 -0.15
N HIS A 133 18.48 -12.06 -1.12
CA HIS A 133 19.62 -12.82 -1.64
C HIS A 133 20.78 -12.95 -0.64
N LEU A 134 20.93 -11.99 0.26
CA LEU A 134 21.94 -12.01 1.31
C LEU A 134 21.46 -12.77 2.58
N GLY A 135 20.24 -13.34 2.58
CA GLY A 135 19.66 -13.99 3.74
C GLY A 135 19.37 -13.04 4.90
N ARG A 136 19.19 -11.73 4.61
CA ARG A 136 18.89 -10.70 5.61
C ARG A 136 17.38 -10.54 5.77
N PRO A 137 16.92 -10.02 6.91
CA PRO A 137 15.50 -9.73 7.10
C PRO A 137 14.99 -8.73 6.07
N LEU A 138 13.84 -9.00 5.47
CA LEU A 138 13.12 -8.03 4.64
C LEU A 138 12.72 -6.80 5.49
N ARG A 139 12.60 -5.64 4.87
CA ARG A 139 12.24 -4.38 5.52
C ARG A 139 13.31 -3.83 6.49
N HIS A 140 14.56 -4.25 6.35
CA HIS A 140 15.72 -3.75 7.09
C HIS A 140 16.75 -3.14 6.14
N LEU A 141 16.31 -2.15 5.32
CA LEU A 141 17.17 -1.55 4.29
C LEU A 141 18.29 -0.69 4.88
N ALA A 142 18.11 -0.18 6.10
CA ALA A 142 19.17 0.57 6.78
C ALA A 142 20.47 -0.24 6.89
N ASP A 143 20.37 -1.57 7.02
CA ASP A 143 21.51 -2.48 7.14
C ASP A 143 22.32 -2.61 5.83
N LEU A 144 21.79 -2.13 4.69
CA LEU A 144 22.49 -2.09 3.41
C LEU A 144 23.31 -0.81 3.22
N LEU A 145 23.09 0.20 4.06
CA LEU A 145 23.68 1.54 3.93
C LEU A 145 24.89 1.77 4.88
N ILE A 146 25.27 0.72 5.62
CA ILE A 146 26.37 0.78 6.61
C ILE A 146 27.61 0.03 6.04
#